data_5167f2a29cc909738dd3780f966613be
#
_entry.id   5167f2a29cc909738dd3780f966613be
#
_cell.length_a   1.000
_cell.length_b   1.000
_cell.length_c   1.000
_cell.angle_alpha   90.00
_cell.angle_beta   90.00
_cell.angle_gamma   90.00
#
_symmetry.space_group_name_H-M   'P 1'
#
loop_
_entity.id
_entity.type
_entity.pdbx_description
1 polymer ?
#
loop_
_entity_poly.entity_id
_entity_poly.type
_entity_poly.pdbx_seq_one_letter_code
_entity_poly.pdbx_strand_id
1 'polypeptide(L)'
;MKILIVDDEPKIRKGLCKIVEMHPGWYVPQSFADAESAIAFLRDNGADVVITDIHMPGLTGLDMIEQMRSACPKVVFIILTGYGKFEYAQRAIDLGVKKYLMKPTSPNEITAALEQIEADTPRK
;
A
#
# COMPACT_ATOMS: atom_id res chain seq x y z
N MET A 1 -5.45 -4.70 -11.76
CA MET A 1 -4.66 -3.63 -11.12
C MET A 1 -3.27 -4.13 -10.76
N LYS A 2 -2.30 -3.26 -10.91
CA LYS A 2 -0.92 -3.48 -10.47
C LYS A 2 -0.79 -2.98 -9.03
N ILE A 3 -0.45 -3.86 -8.11
CA ILE A 3 -0.42 -3.58 -6.68
C ILE A 3 0.97 -3.88 -6.12
N LEU A 4 1.55 -2.94 -5.39
CA LEU A 4 2.80 -3.16 -4.68
C LEU A 4 2.51 -3.39 -3.20
N ILE A 5 3.29 -4.27 -2.59
CA ILE A 5 3.22 -4.60 -1.17
C ILE A 5 4.55 -4.21 -0.53
N VAL A 6 4.48 -3.42 0.54
CA VAL A 6 5.67 -2.97 1.26
C VAL A 6 5.50 -3.28 2.74
N ASP A 7 6.23 -4.26 3.24
CA ASP A 7 6.15 -4.68 4.64
C ASP A 7 7.43 -5.45 4.98
N ASP A 8 8.08 -5.12 6.08
CA ASP A 8 9.32 -5.77 6.47
C ASP A 8 9.12 -7.18 7.08
N GLU A 9 7.88 -7.54 7.42
CA GLU A 9 7.56 -8.87 7.93
C GLU A 9 7.27 -9.83 6.77
N PRO A 10 8.14 -10.84 6.54
CA PRO A 10 7.97 -11.74 5.38
C PRO A 10 6.63 -12.48 5.33
N LYS A 11 6.12 -12.92 6.48
CA LYS A 11 4.85 -13.65 6.53
C LYS A 11 3.68 -12.77 6.10
N ILE A 12 3.65 -11.53 6.58
CA ILE A 12 2.59 -10.58 6.21
C ILE A 12 2.69 -10.24 4.74
N ARG A 13 3.89 -9.96 4.27
CA ARG A 13 4.14 -9.62 2.87
C ARG A 13 3.67 -10.74 1.94
N LYS A 14 4.03 -11.99 2.24
CA LYS A 14 3.61 -13.15 1.45
C LYS A 14 2.10 -13.36 1.51
N GLY A 15 1.51 -13.19 2.68
CA GLY A 15 0.07 -13.34 2.86
C GLY A 15 -0.72 -12.32 2.03
N LEU A 16 -0.27 -11.08 2.04
CA LEU A 16 -0.92 -10.02 1.25
C LEU A 16 -0.79 -10.30 -0.25
N CYS A 17 0.37 -10.76 -0.71
CA CYS A 17 0.54 -11.13 -2.12
C CYS A 17 -0.44 -12.21 -2.53
N LYS A 18 -0.64 -13.23 -1.70
CA LYS A 18 -1.59 -14.31 -1.98
C LYS A 18 -3.02 -13.79 -2.07
N ILE A 19 -3.41 -12.94 -1.13
CA ILE A 19 -4.75 -12.36 -1.11
C ILE A 19 -5.02 -11.58 -2.40
N VAL A 20 -4.09 -10.74 -2.80
CA VAL A 20 -4.21 -9.93 -4.01
C VAL A 20 -4.29 -10.82 -5.24
N GLU A 21 -3.42 -11.80 -5.35
CA GLU A 21 -3.30 -12.62 -6.56
C GLU A 21 -4.43 -13.64 -6.72
N MET A 22 -5.23 -13.85 -5.68
CA MET A 22 -6.45 -14.66 -5.80
C MET A 22 -7.55 -13.95 -6.60
N HIS A 23 -7.48 -12.65 -6.74
CA HIS A 23 -8.49 -11.87 -7.46
C HIS A 23 -8.11 -11.76 -8.94
N PRO A 24 -9.00 -12.17 -9.87
CA PRO A 24 -8.71 -12.05 -11.30
C PRO A 24 -8.40 -10.61 -11.72
N GLY A 25 -7.34 -10.44 -12.49
CA GLY A 25 -6.94 -9.15 -13.00
C GLY A 25 -6.06 -8.32 -12.06
N TRP A 26 -5.82 -8.80 -10.86
CA TRP A 26 -4.90 -8.15 -9.92
C TRP A 26 -3.58 -8.92 -9.85
N TYR A 27 -2.48 -8.19 -9.77
CA TYR A 27 -1.17 -8.83 -9.67
C TYR A 27 -0.17 -7.99 -8.89
N VAL A 28 0.79 -8.66 -8.27
CA VAL A 28 1.88 -8.04 -7.52
C VAL A 28 3.17 -8.32 -8.30
N PRO A 29 3.70 -7.35 -9.06
CA PRO A 29 4.93 -7.59 -9.82
C PRO A 29 6.12 -7.82 -8.90
N GLN A 30 6.12 -7.15 -7.75
CA GLN A 30 7.17 -7.29 -6.76
C GLN A 30 6.67 -6.78 -5.41
N SER A 31 7.12 -7.41 -4.32
CA SER A 31 6.91 -6.93 -2.97
C SER A 31 8.25 -6.49 -2.37
N PHE A 32 8.18 -5.64 -1.34
CA PHE A 32 9.37 -4.98 -0.80
C PHE A 32 9.40 -5.05 0.71
N ALA A 33 10.60 -5.17 1.27
CA ALA A 33 10.81 -5.17 2.72
C ALA A 33 11.10 -3.77 3.28
N ASP A 34 11.32 -2.79 2.41
CA ASP A 34 11.66 -1.42 2.82
C ASP A 34 11.08 -0.40 1.83
N ALA A 35 10.97 0.84 2.29
CA ALA A 35 10.39 1.92 1.50
C ALA A 35 11.31 2.35 0.36
N GLU A 36 12.60 2.37 0.58
CA GLU A 36 13.58 2.84 -0.41
C GLU A 36 13.53 2.00 -1.69
N SER A 37 13.47 0.67 -1.54
CA SER A 37 13.35 -0.24 -2.67
C SER A 37 12.03 -0.05 -3.42
N ALA A 38 10.96 0.16 -2.68
CA ALA A 38 9.63 0.40 -3.26
C ALA A 38 9.60 1.71 -4.03
N ILE A 39 10.21 2.76 -3.51
CA ILE A 39 10.31 4.06 -4.17
C ILE A 39 11.03 3.93 -5.52
N ALA A 40 12.17 3.23 -5.52
CA ALA A 40 12.95 3.03 -6.75
C ALA A 40 12.11 2.32 -7.82
N PHE A 41 11.40 1.26 -7.43
CA PHE A 41 10.54 0.54 -8.36
C PHE A 41 9.39 1.41 -8.86
N LEU A 42 8.75 2.13 -7.95
CA LEU A 42 7.57 2.94 -8.26
C LEU A 42 7.90 4.06 -9.25
N ARG A 43 9.06 4.69 -9.11
CA ARG A 43 9.50 5.74 -10.03
C ARG A 43 9.66 5.23 -11.46
N ASP A 44 10.18 4.02 -11.62
CA ASP A 44 10.48 3.46 -12.93
C ASP A 44 9.29 2.73 -13.56
N ASN A 45 8.43 2.14 -12.75
CA ASN A 45 7.40 1.20 -13.22
C ASN A 45 5.97 1.64 -12.93
N GLY A 46 5.77 2.53 -11.98
CA GLY A 46 4.44 2.92 -11.53
C GLY A 46 3.68 1.80 -10.84
N ALA A 47 2.48 2.10 -10.40
CA ALA A 47 1.53 1.14 -9.83
C ALA A 47 0.16 1.80 -9.75
N ASP A 48 -0.88 0.97 -9.60
CA ASP A 48 -2.22 1.50 -9.32
C ASP A 48 -2.41 1.73 -7.83
N VAL A 49 -1.95 0.78 -7.01
CA VAL A 49 -2.10 0.81 -5.56
C VAL A 49 -0.81 0.38 -4.89
N VAL A 50 -0.49 1.01 -3.78
CA VAL A 50 0.61 0.59 -2.89
C VAL A 50 0.01 0.33 -1.51
N ILE A 51 0.18 -0.89 -1.00
CA ILE A 51 -0.17 -1.24 0.37
C ILE A 51 1.12 -1.25 1.18
N THR A 52 1.22 -0.41 2.19
CA THR A 52 2.45 -0.27 2.97
C THR A 52 2.21 -0.28 4.47
N ASP A 53 3.15 -0.83 5.21
CA ASP A 53 3.24 -0.62 6.65
C ASP A 53 3.87 0.75 6.92
N ILE A 54 3.77 1.22 8.15
CA ILE A 54 4.40 2.47 8.61
C ILE A 54 5.81 2.19 9.10
N HIS A 55 5.95 1.26 10.04
CA HIS A 55 7.25 0.98 10.68
C HIS A 55 8.05 -0.05 9.91
N MET A 56 9.15 0.41 9.32
CA MET A 56 10.11 -0.42 8.60
C MET A 56 11.49 0.18 8.83
N PRO A 57 12.57 -0.60 8.69
CA PRO A 57 13.93 -0.04 8.76
C PRO A 57 14.11 1.03 7.68
N GLY A 58 14.72 2.15 8.05
CA GLY A 58 14.92 3.28 7.14
C GLY A 58 13.69 4.18 7.10
N LEU A 59 13.26 4.58 5.92
CA LEU A 59 12.08 5.44 5.76
C LEU A 59 10.82 4.73 6.21
N THR A 60 9.92 5.47 6.87
CA THR A 60 8.60 4.94 7.21
C THR A 60 7.71 4.93 5.97
N GLY A 61 6.60 4.17 6.05
CA GLY A 61 5.60 4.18 4.98
C GLY A 61 5.00 5.56 4.76
N LEU A 62 4.83 6.34 5.83
CA LEU A 62 4.31 7.72 5.72
C LEU A 62 5.30 8.63 5.01
N ASP A 63 6.60 8.50 5.30
CA ASP A 63 7.64 9.27 4.60
C ASP A 63 7.66 8.93 3.11
N MET A 64 7.52 7.66 2.78
CA MET A 64 7.44 7.21 1.38
C MET A 64 6.26 7.85 0.67
N ILE A 65 5.09 7.84 1.27
CA ILE A 65 3.89 8.43 0.69
C ILE A 65 4.08 9.93 0.48
N GLU A 66 4.66 10.62 1.45
CA GLU A 66 4.92 12.04 1.35
C GLU A 66 5.81 12.36 0.14
N GLN A 67 6.85 11.57 -0.07
CA GLN A 67 7.75 11.76 -1.22
C GLN A 67 7.08 11.43 -2.55
N MET A 68 6.26 10.38 -2.57
CA MET A 68 5.77 9.82 -3.82
C MET A 68 4.44 10.39 -4.29
N ARG A 69 3.65 10.99 -3.42
CA ARG A 69 2.33 11.50 -3.82
C ARG A 69 2.41 12.59 -4.89
N SER A 70 3.45 13.40 -4.86
CA SER A 70 3.68 14.44 -5.87
C SER A 70 4.26 13.86 -7.15
N ALA A 71 5.21 12.92 -7.02
CA ALA A 71 5.87 12.27 -8.15
C ALA A 71 4.92 11.33 -8.89
N CYS A 72 4.00 10.69 -8.17
CA CYS A 72 3.08 9.70 -8.71
C CYS A 72 1.65 10.01 -8.24
N PRO A 73 1.02 11.10 -8.71
CA PRO A 73 -0.27 11.56 -8.16
C PRO A 73 -1.44 10.61 -8.41
N LYS A 74 -1.32 9.68 -9.33
CA LYS A 74 -2.39 8.72 -9.64
C LYS A 74 -2.32 7.45 -8.79
N VAL A 75 -1.21 7.23 -8.09
CA VAL A 75 -1.05 6.05 -7.24
C VAL A 75 -1.90 6.21 -5.98
N VAL A 76 -2.64 5.17 -5.65
CA VAL A 76 -3.47 5.13 -4.44
C VAL A 76 -2.70 4.41 -3.35
N PHE A 77 -2.63 5.00 -2.17
CA PHE A 77 -1.92 4.41 -1.03
C PHE A 77 -2.90 3.87 0.01
N ILE A 78 -2.61 2.66 0.50
CA ILE A 78 -3.30 2.04 1.63
C ILE A 78 -2.24 1.81 2.71
N ILE A 79 -2.56 2.17 3.94
CA ILE A 79 -1.72 1.83 5.09
C ILE A 79 -2.31 0.63 5.81
N LEU A 80 -1.46 -0.33 6.12
CA LEU A 80 -1.80 -1.50 6.93
C LEU A 80 -0.75 -1.60 8.04
N THR A 81 -1.15 -1.29 9.27
CA THR A 81 -0.20 -1.17 10.38
C THR A 81 -0.72 -1.78 11.68
N GLY A 82 0.19 -2.24 12.53
CA GLY A 82 -0.11 -2.67 13.89
C GLY A 82 -0.06 -1.54 14.91
N TYR A 83 0.26 -0.32 14.49
CA TYR A 83 0.44 0.83 15.38
C TYR A 83 -0.71 1.82 15.23
N GLY A 84 -1.57 1.86 16.25
CA GLY A 84 -2.77 2.71 16.23
C GLY A 84 -2.56 4.09 16.84
N LYS A 85 -1.43 4.73 16.63
CA LYS A 85 -1.18 6.07 17.17
C LYS A 85 -2.01 7.10 16.40
N PHE A 86 -2.62 8.00 17.16
CA PHE A 86 -3.44 9.07 16.58
C PHE A 86 -2.66 9.90 15.57
N GLU A 87 -1.41 10.24 15.87
CA GLU A 87 -0.56 11.05 15.00
C GLU A 87 -0.34 10.41 13.63
N TYR A 88 -0.22 9.09 13.59
CA TYR A 88 -0.06 8.38 12.33
C TYR A 88 -1.31 8.45 11.48
N ALA A 89 -2.47 8.24 12.10
CA ALA A 89 -3.75 8.33 11.39
C ALA A 89 -3.98 9.76 10.88
N GLN A 90 -3.68 10.76 11.69
CA GLN A 90 -3.82 12.16 11.31
C GLN A 90 -2.92 12.49 10.11
N ARG A 91 -1.67 12.06 10.15
CA ARG A 91 -0.73 12.30 9.05
C ARG A 91 -1.17 11.57 7.78
N ALA A 92 -1.68 10.36 7.92
CA ALA A 92 -2.20 9.58 6.78
C ALA A 92 -3.36 10.32 6.09
N ILE A 93 -4.27 10.87 6.87
CA ILE A 93 -5.39 11.66 6.34
C ILE A 93 -4.85 12.87 5.59
N ASP A 94 -3.92 13.61 6.18
CA ASP A 94 -3.32 14.80 5.57
C ASP A 94 -2.58 14.47 4.27
N LEU A 95 -2.01 13.28 4.17
CA LEU A 95 -1.31 12.81 2.97
C LEU A 95 -2.24 12.26 1.90
N GLY A 96 -3.53 12.13 2.19
CA GLY A 96 -4.50 11.63 1.22
C GLY A 96 -4.50 10.11 1.05
N VAL A 97 -4.12 9.38 2.07
CA VAL A 97 -4.18 7.92 2.06
C VAL A 97 -5.63 7.47 1.90
N LYS A 98 -5.88 6.52 0.99
CA LYS A 98 -7.26 6.09 0.69
C LYS A 98 -7.86 5.24 1.80
N LYS A 99 -7.07 4.34 2.39
CA LYS A 99 -7.51 3.48 3.49
C LYS A 99 -6.41 3.36 4.54
N TYR A 100 -6.82 3.33 5.80
CA TYR A 100 -5.93 3.12 6.94
C TYR A 100 -6.48 1.91 7.70
N LEU A 101 -5.79 0.78 7.57
CA LEU A 101 -6.25 -0.50 8.13
C LEU A 101 -5.33 -0.93 9.28
N MET A 102 -5.92 -1.55 10.30
CA MET A 102 -5.17 -2.04 11.46
C MET A 102 -4.94 -3.54 11.37
N LYS A 103 -3.73 -3.97 11.68
CA LYS A 103 -3.41 -5.40 11.84
C LYS A 103 -3.94 -5.90 13.18
N PRO A 104 -4.40 -7.15 13.27
CA PRO A 104 -4.56 -8.10 12.16
C PRO A 104 -5.80 -7.75 11.34
N THR A 105 -5.68 -7.86 10.03
CA THR A 105 -6.80 -7.62 9.13
C THR A 105 -7.19 -8.92 8.43
N SER A 106 -8.45 -9.03 8.05
CA SER A 106 -8.93 -10.21 7.33
C SER A 106 -8.67 -10.08 5.83
N PRO A 107 -8.56 -11.21 5.10
CA PRO A 107 -8.49 -11.16 3.64
C PRO A 107 -9.65 -10.40 3.03
N ASN A 108 -10.84 -10.52 3.59
CA ASN A 108 -12.02 -9.82 3.09
C ASN A 108 -11.90 -8.30 3.19
N GLU A 109 -11.30 -7.79 4.25
CA GLU A 109 -11.07 -6.34 4.40
C GLU A 109 -10.12 -5.81 3.33
N ILE A 110 -9.05 -6.55 3.05
CA ILE A 110 -8.08 -6.18 2.01
C ILE A 110 -8.77 -6.20 0.65
N THR A 111 -9.46 -7.27 0.32
CA THR A 111 -10.16 -7.42 -0.95
C THR A 111 -11.21 -6.33 -1.12
N ALA A 112 -12.01 -6.06 -0.10
CA ALA A 112 -13.04 -5.03 -0.16
C ALA A 112 -12.44 -3.64 -0.38
N ALA A 113 -11.33 -3.31 0.29
CA ALA A 113 -10.67 -2.03 0.11
C ALA A 113 -10.15 -1.88 -1.34
N LEU A 114 -9.56 -2.92 -1.89
CA LEU A 114 -9.05 -2.89 -3.26
C LEU A 114 -10.17 -2.84 -4.30
N GLU A 115 -11.27 -3.56 -4.07
CA GLU A 115 -12.44 -3.50 -4.94
C GLU A 115 -13.06 -2.10 -4.96
N GLN A 116 -13.12 -1.45 -3.81
CA GLN A 116 -13.61 -0.08 -3.71
C GLN A 116 -12.72 0.88 -4.52
N ILE A 117 -11.42 0.73 -4.42
CA ILE A 117 -10.46 1.56 -5.16
C ILE A 117 -10.61 1.31 -6.66
N GLU A 118 -10.75 0.07 -7.07
CA GLU A 118 -10.93 -0.28 -8.49
C GLU A 118 -12.21 0.33 -9.05
N ALA A 119 -13.29 0.27 -8.27
CA ALA A 119 -14.59 0.85 -8.65
C ALA A 119 -14.51 2.36 -8.80
N ASP A 120 -13.71 3.02 -7.95
CA ASP A 120 -13.57 4.48 -7.95
C ASP A 120 -12.57 5.00 -9.00
N THR A 121 -11.81 4.09 -9.63
CA THR A 121 -10.78 4.49 -10.59
C THR A 121 -11.42 4.65 -11.97
N PRO A 122 -11.27 5.82 -12.63
CA PRO A 122 -11.79 6.02 -13.96
C PRO A 122 -11.16 5.06 -14.96
N ARG A 123 -11.97 4.48 -15.82
CA ARG A 123 -11.50 3.64 -16.92
C ARG A 123 -11.22 4.50 -18.14
N LYS A 124 -10.17 4.14 -18.86
CA LYS A 124 -9.84 4.77 -20.14
C LYS A 124 -10.52 4.05 -21.27
#